data_3a36732f21519b30f4e7beccf1d27407
#
_entry.id   3a36732f21519b30f4e7beccf1d27407
#
_cell.length_a   1.000
_cell.length_b   1.000
_cell.length_c   1.000
_cell.angle_alpha   90.00
_cell.angle_beta   90.00
_cell.angle_gamma   90.00
#
_symmetry.space_group_name_H-M   'P 1'
#
loop_
_entity.id
_entity.type
_entity.pdbx_description
1 polymer ?
#
loop_
_entity_poly.entity_id
_entity_poly.type
_entity_poly.pdbx_seq_one_letter_code
_entity_poly.pdbx_strand_id
1 'polypeptide(L)'
;ERQENLVFYIAQALKLSRDNVRALRNFVIGQDTDELASKDVLIIDEGSGDKPYPGPRIIAKELTGLVAILRLPDAETYFVKYLGISTLYLNSILLKSRRIDVFPPGSTIRGDKTAPIYYSDVVGKFLTGDSLPSITFSADHVFYHFRNGRAALQNISIAEQGGKLIGVMGASGSGKSTLLNVLNGTEKPSSGQVLINDIDIHQHPELVQGIIGYIPQDDLLIEDLTVFE
;
A
#
# COMPACT_ATOMS: atom_id res chain seq x y z
N GLU A 1 24.08 17.81 -23.34
CA GLU A 1 23.89 19.11 -22.63
C GLU A 1 22.51 19.74 -22.86
N ARG A 2 22.05 20.02 -24.10
CA ARG A 2 20.74 20.64 -24.36
C ARG A 2 19.58 19.76 -23.91
N GLN A 3 19.62 18.46 -24.13
CA GLN A 3 18.59 17.51 -23.70
C GLN A 3 18.57 17.29 -22.17
N GLU A 4 19.74 17.30 -21.54
CA GLU A 4 19.85 17.19 -20.09
C GLU A 4 19.27 18.42 -19.39
N ASN A 5 19.56 19.63 -19.93
CA ASN A 5 18.96 20.85 -19.39
C ASN A 5 17.43 20.86 -19.51
N LEU A 6 16.86 20.36 -20.62
CA LEU A 6 15.41 20.27 -20.78
C LEU A 6 14.76 19.33 -19.75
N VAL A 7 15.38 18.17 -19.50
CA VAL A 7 14.90 17.23 -18.47
C VAL A 7 14.90 17.87 -17.08
N PHE A 8 15.95 18.65 -16.76
CA PHE A 8 16.00 19.38 -15.49
C PHE A 8 14.92 20.46 -15.37
N TYR A 9 14.65 21.23 -16.44
CA TYR A 9 13.58 22.24 -16.43
C TYR A 9 12.20 21.61 -16.25
N ILE A 10 11.93 20.48 -16.93
CA ILE A 10 10.67 19.75 -16.77
C ILE A 10 10.55 19.20 -15.35
N ALA A 11 11.61 18.61 -14.81
CA ALA A 11 11.62 18.07 -13.45
C ALA A 11 11.38 19.17 -12.40
N GLN A 12 11.99 20.34 -12.59
CA GLN A 12 11.76 21.48 -11.71
C GLN A 12 10.32 21.99 -11.77
N ALA A 13 9.72 22.04 -12.97
CA ALA A 13 8.31 22.37 -13.14
C ALA A 13 7.38 21.38 -12.47
N LEU A 14 7.77 20.10 -12.45
CA LEU A 14 7.06 19.01 -11.74
C LEU A 14 7.42 18.89 -10.25
N LYS A 15 8.25 19.81 -9.72
CA LYS A 15 8.73 19.83 -8.33
C LYS A 15 9.48 18.55 -7.89
N LEU A 16 10.12 17.85 -8.84
CA LEU A 16 10.95 16.70 -8.54
C LEU A 16 12.33 17.13 -8.06
N SER A 17 12.83 16.49 -7.01
CA SER A 17 14.20 16.69 -6.53
C SER A 17 15.24 16.19 -7.54
N ARG A 18 16.46 16.68 -7.44
CA ARG A 18 17.58 16.22 -8.30
C ARG A 18 17.87 14.73 -8.13
N ASP A 19 17.67 14.21 -6.92
CA ASP A 19 17.90 12.80 -6.62
C ASP A 19 16.82 11.92 -7.28
N ASN A 20 15.56 12.34 -7.29
CA ASN A 20 14.50 11.65 -8.01
C ASN A 20 14.71 11.67 -9.53
N VAL A 21 15.17 12.77 -10.09
CA VAL A 21 15.53 12.86 -11.53
C VAL A 21 16.66 11.89 -11.87
N ARG A 22 17.69 11.81 -11.01
CA ARG A 22 18.80 10.86 -11.19
C ARG A 22 18.34 9.42 -11.07
N ALA A 23 17.49 9.11 -10.08
CA ALA A 23 16.91 7.78 -9.88
C ALA A 23 16.09 7.35 -11.11
N LEU A 24 15.23 8.24 -11.60
CA LEU A 24 14.42 7.98 -12.80
C LEU A 24 15.29 7.75 -14.04
N ARG A 25 16.33 8.59 -14.26
CA ARG A 25 17.27 8.40 -15.36
C ARG A 25 17.95 7.04 -15.30
N ASN A 26 18.52 6.69 -14.15
CA ASN A 26 19.19 5.40 -13.97
C ASN A 26 18.22 4.24 -14.18
N PHE A 27 16.99 4.37 -13.71
CA PHE A 27 15.96 3.37 -13.92
C PHE A 27 15.59 3.20 -15.40
N VAL A 28 15.54 4.28 -16.16
CA VAL A 28 15.24 4.24 -17.62
C VAL A 28 16.33 3.50 -18.37
N ILE A 29 17.61 3.81 -18.10
CA ILE A 29 18.74 3.26 -18.86
C ILE A 29 19.20 1.89 -18.35
N GLY A 30 19.06 1.58 -17.06
CA GLY A 30 19.55 0.35 -16.44
C GLY A 30 18.96 -0.91 -17.06
N GLN A 31 19.80 -1.91 -17.32
CA GLN A 31 19.42 -3.14 -18.00
C GLN A 31 19.57 -4.39 -17.12
N ASP A 32 20.23 -4.26 -15.97
CA ASP A 32 20.47 -5.34 -15.04
C ASP A 32 20.36 -4.87 -13.57
N THR A 33 20.52 -5.78 -12.64
CA THR A 33 20.43 -5.54 -11.21
C THR A 33 21.50 -4.55 -10.71
N ASP A 34 22.72 -4.62 -11.25
CA ASP A 34 23.83 -3.75 -10.82
C ASP A 34 23.60 -2.29 -11.28
N GLU A 35 23.12 -2.08 -12.52
CA GLU A 35 22.79 -0.76 -13.05
C GLU A 35 21.54 -0.15 -12.39
N LEU A 36 20.62 -0.98 -11.92
CA LEU A 36 19.40 -0.58 -11.21
C LEU A 36 19.60 -0.47 -9.69
N ALA A 37 20.82 -0.70 -9.19
CA ALA A 37 21.10 -0.74 -7.76
C ALA A 37 20.80 0.60 -7.08
N SER A 38 19.74 0.64 -6.28
CA SER A 38 19.29 1.80 -5.50
C SER A 38 18.39 1.36 -4.35
N LYS A 39 18.41 2.11 -3.24
CA LYS A 39 17.47 1.92 -2.14
C LYS A 39 16.00 2.17 -2.54
N ASP A 40 15.78 2.99 -3.56
CA ASP A 40 14.46 3.36 -4.07
C ASP A 40 14.02 2.47 -5.25
N VAL A 41 14.76 1.41 -5.57
CA VAL A 41 14.39 0.39 -6.55
C VAL A 41 14.21 -0.94 -5.85
N LEU A 42 13.05 -1.55 -6.00
CA LEU A 42 12.76 -2.92 -5.57
C LEU A 42 12.98 -3.86 -6.75
N ILE A 43 13.68 -4.96 -6.51
CA ILE A 43 13.90 -6.04 -7.48
C ILE A 43 13.03 -7.25 -7.12
N ILE A 44 12.39 -7.82 -8.15
CA ILE A 44 11.67 -9.09 -8.08
C ILE A 44 12.33 -10.03 -9.06
N ASP A 45 12.90 -11.13 -8.57
CA ASP A 45 13.58 -12.14 -9.36
C ASP A 45 13.53 -13.51 -8.66
N GLU A 46 14.16 -14.52 -9.24
CA GLU A 46 14.21 -15.88 -8.66
C GLU A 46 15.10 -16.04 -7.43
N GLY A 47 15.85 -14.99 -7.04
CA GLY A 47 16.68 -15.00 -5.83
C GLY A 47 18.08 -15.62 -6.00
N SER A 48 18.52 -15.88 -7.23
CA SER A 48 19.81 -16.55 -7.52
C SER A 48 21.06 -15.66 -7.40
N GLY A 49 20.93 -14.42 -7.01
CA GLY A 49 22.06 -13.47 -6.91
C GLY A 49 22.79 -13.55 -5.58
N ASP A 50 24.10 -13.87 -5.60
CA ASP A 50 24.98 -13.88 -4.41
C ASP A 50 25.39 -12.46 -3.92
N LYS A 51 25.12 -11.41 -4.70
CA LYS A 51 25.54 -10.05 -4.36
C LYS A 51 24.49 -9.37 -3.47
N PRO A 52 24.93 -8.61 -2.44
CA PRO A 52 24.03 -7.78 -1.67
C PRO A 52 23.42 -6.69 -2.55
N TYR A 53 22.10 -6.57 -2.54
CA TYR A 53 21.37 -5.54 -3.25
C TYR A 53 20.98 -4.43 -2.25
N PRO A 54 21.20 -3.14 -2.56
CA PRO A 54 20.97 -2.05 -1.60
C PRO A 54 19.50 -1.72 -1.36
N GLY A 55 18.61 -2.14 -2.26
CA GLY A 55 17.18 -1.91 -2.18
C GLY A 55 16.39 -3.12 -1.67
N PRO A 56 15.06 -2.99 -1.61
CA PRO A 56 14.19 -4.12 -1.27
C PRO A 56 14.21 -5.21 -2.35
N ARG A 57 13.93 -6.45 -1.96
CA ARG A 57 13.84 -7.59 -2.88
C ARG A 57 12.66 -8.49 -2.55
N ILE A 58 11.98 -8.98 -3.58
CA ILE A 58 10.96 -10.02 -3.50
C ILE A 58 11.45 -11.22 -4.32
N ILE A 59 11.41 -12.40 -3.73
CA ILE A 59 11.78 -13.62 -4.42
C ILE A 59 10.54 -14.19 -5.10
N ALA A 60 10.60 -14.32 -6.44
CA ALA A 60 9.56 -14.90 -7.27
C ALA A 60 10.14 -16.12 -8.00
N LYS A 61 9.94 -17.30 -7.41
CA LYS A 61 10.36 -18.56 -8.04
C LYS A 61 9.72 -18.69 -9.43
N GLU A 62 10.45 -19.25 -10.38
CA GLU A 62 10.03 -19.46 -11.76
C GLU A 62 9.88 -18.17 -12.62
N LEU A 63 10.33 -17.03 -12.14
CA LEU A 63 10.43 -15.81 -12.93
C LEU A 63 11.74 -15.79 -13.74
N THR A 64 11.66 -15.92 -15.07
CA THR A 64 12.84 -15.80 -15.93
C THR A 64 13.10 -14.34 -16.28
N GLY A 65 14.09 -13.76 -15.62
CA GLY A 65 14.41 -12.32 -15.69
C GLY A 65 14.13 -11.60 -14.39
N LEU A 66 13.94 -10.29 -14.45
CA LEU A 66 13.63 -9.47 -13.29
C LEU A 66 12.52 -8.45 -13.57
N VAL A 67 11.78 -8.11 -12.55
CA VAL A 67 10.91 -6.93 -12.52
C VAL A 67 11.53 -5.93 -11.54
N ALA A 68 11.78 -4.72 -12.02
CA ALA A 68 12.25 -3.62 -11.20
C ALA A 68 11.11 -2.64 -10.94
N ILE A 69 10.96 -2.18 -9.71
CA ILE A 69 9.96 -1.16 -9.33
C ILE A 69 10.68 0.01 -8.67
N LEU A 70 10.63 1.17 -9.31
CA LEU A 70 11.16 2.42 -8.79
C LEU A 70 10.09 3.13 -7.97
N ARG A 71 10.42 3.53 -6.75
CA ARG A 71 9.65 4.47 -5.94
C ARG A 71 10.15 5.89 -6.16
N LEU A 72 9.25 6.82 -6.47
CA LEU A 72 9.53 8.26 -6.48
C LEU A 72 8.78 8.93 -5.31
N PRO A 73 9.43 9.16 -4.17
CA PRO A 73 8.77 9.71 -2.98
C PRO A 73 8.12 11.07 -3.20
N ASP A 74 8.79 11.99 -3.91
CA ASP A 74 8.28 13.35 -4.17
C ASP A 74 6.97 13.37 -5.01
N ALA A 75 6.74 12.32 -5.79
CA ALA A 75 5.56 12.19 -6.64
C ALA A 75 4.58 11.14 -6.11
N GLU A 76 4.88 10.50 -4.97
CA GLU A 76 4.10 9.38 -4.39
C GLU A 76 3.73 8.31 -5.44
N THR A 77 4.64 8.06 -6.38
CA THR A 77 4.38 7.23 -7.57
C THR A 77 5.40 6.12 -7.69
N TYR A 78 4.94 4.99 -8.22
CA TYR A 78 5.78 3.85 -8.54
C TYR A 78 5.78 3.60 -10.04
N PHE A 79 6.95 3.19 -10.56
CA PHE A 79 7.13 2.77 -11.95
C PHE A 79 7.63 1.34 -11.98
N VAL A 80 7.14 0.57 -12.93
CA VAL A 80 7.56 -0.81 -13.14
C VAL A 80 8.27 -0.95 -14.48
N LYS A 81 9.36 -1.72 -14.49
CA LYS A 81 10.13 -2.11 -15.68
C LYS A 81 10.39 -3.60 -15.63
N TYR A 82 10.00 -4.31 -16.67
CA TYR A 82 10.27 -5.72 -16.80
C TYR A 82 11.49 -5.97 -17.71
N LEU A 83 12.42 -6.79 -17.26
CA LEU A 83 13.62 -7.22 -17.99
C LEU A 83 13.68 -8.75 -17.98
N GLY A 84 12.96 -9.38 -18.90
CA GLY A 84 12.89 -10.83 -18.97
C GLY A 84 12.07 -11.34 -20.15
N ILE A 85 11.83 -12.65 -20.14
CA ILE A 85 11.14 -13.38 -21.21
C ILE A 85 9.86 -14.09 -20.73
N SER A 86 9.59 -14.13 -19.42
CA SER A 86 8.35 -14.67 -18.89
C SER A 86 7.14 -13.84 -19.32
N THR A 87 6.01 -14.48 -19.53
CA THR A 87 4.76 -13.76 -19.81
C THR A 87 4.21 -13.20 -18.50
N LEU A 88 4.24 -11.88 -18.37
CA LEU A 88 3.72 -11.17 -17.19
C LEU A 88 2.67 -10.15 -17.59
N TYR A 89 1.71 -9.95 -16.70
CA TYR A 89 0.62 -8.99 -16.85
C TYR A 89 0.58 -8.04 -15.67
N LEU A 90 0.43 -6.75 -15.94
CA LEU A 90 0.09 -5.74 -14.96
C LEU A 90 -1.40 -5.40 -15.14
N ASN A 91 -2.25 -5.70 -14.16
CA ASN A 91 -3.70 -5.47 -14.23
C ASN A 91 -4.32 -5.99 -15.54
N SER A 92 -3.98 -7.22 -15.93
CA SER A 92 -4.40 -7.87 -17.19
C SER A 92 -3.78 -7.29 -18.47
N ILE A 93 -2.90 -6.29 -18.42
CA ILE A 93 -2.17 -5.75 -19.56
C ILE A 93 -0.78 -6.39 -19.64
N LEU A 94 -0.41 -6.93 -20.79
CA LEU A 94 0.89 -7.57 -21.00
C LEU A 94 2.04 -6.59 -20.75
N LEU A 95 2.92 -6.94 -19.79
CA LEU A 95 4.17 -6.22 -19.55
C LEU A 95 5.15 -6.51 -20.67
N LYS A 96 5.48 -5.49 -21.44
CA LYS A 96 6.50 -5.59 -22.50
C LYS A 96 7.88 -5.42 -21.90
N SER A 97 8.81 -6.33 -22.27
CA SER A 97 10.20 -6.23 -21.83
C SER A 97 10.81 -4.87 -22.19
N ARG A 98 11.56 -4.28 -21.26
CA ARG A 98 12.24 -2.97 -21.34
C ARG A 98 11.31 -1.74 -21.41
N ARG A 99 10.00 -1.93 -21.42
CA ARG A 99 9.05 -0.83 -21.30
C ARG A 99 8.88 -0.45 -19.82
N ILE A 100 8.67 0.83 -19.59
CA ILE A 100 8.32 1.36 -18.27
C ILE A 100 6.85 1.70 -18.28
N ASP A 101 6.15 1.18 -17.28
CA ASP A 101 4.73 1.44 -17.03
C ASP A 101 4.57 2.04 -15.62
N VAL A 102 3.48 2.76 -15.39
CA VAL A 102 3.12 3.22 -14.05
C VAL A 102 2.58 2.02 -13.27
N PHE A 103 2.92 1.95 -11.98
CA PHE A 103 2.45 0.93 -11.05
C PHE A 103 1.53 1.58 -10.01
N PRO A 104 0.24 1.81 -10.33
CA PRO A 104 -0.69 2.53 -9.46
C PRO A 104 -1.15 1.69 -8.26
N PRO A 105 -1.70 2.33 -7.20
CA PRO A 105 -2.32 1.62 -6.08
C PRO A 105 -3.33 0.57 -6.53
N GLY A 106 -3.35 -0.56 -5.82
CA GLY A 106 -4.21 -1.69 -6.15
C GLY A 106 -3.73 -2.58 -7.31
N SER A 107 -2.60 -2.25 -7.93
CA SER A 107 -2.03 -3.06 -9.02
C SER A 107 -1.60 -4.45 -8.59
N THR A 108 -1.67 -5.38 -9.55
CA THR A 108 -1.19 -6.75 -9.39
C THR A 108 -0.35 -7.14 -10.60
N ILE A 109 0.84 -7.69 -10.37
CA ILE A 109 1.65 -8.36 -11.40
C ILE A 109 1.36 -9.85 -11.32
N ARG A 110 0.99 -10.47 -12.44
CA ARG A 110 0.68 -11.89 -12.54
C ARG A 110 1.41 -12.52 -13.72
N GLY A 111 1.82 -13.75 -13.55
CA GLY A 111 2.37 -14.60 -14.63
C GLY A 111 1.76 -15.99 -14.56
N ASP A 112 1.94 -16.78 -15.62
CA ASP A 112 1.35 -18.12 -15.73
C ASP A 112 1.89 -19.08 -14.66
N LYS A 113 3.13 -18.87 -14.21
CA LYS A 113 3.82 -19.71 -13.23
C LYS A 113 4.23 -18.97 -11.96
N THR A 114 4.17 -17.65 -11.97
CA THR A 114 4.60 -16.80 -10.86
C THR A 114 3.42 -16.50 -9.94
N ALA A 115 3.62 -16.63 -8.64
CA ALA A 115 2.62 -16.20 -7.66
C ALA A 115 2.29 -14.70 -7.88
N PRO A 116 1.04 -14.29 -7.71
CA PRO A 116 0.65 -12.89 -7.84
C PRO A 116 1.45 -12.00 -6.88
N ILE A 117 1.92 -10.88 -7.39
CA ILE A 117 2.63 -9.85 -6.62
C ILE A 117 1.73 -8.63 -6.55
N TYR A 118 1.31 -8.29 -5.35
CA TYR A 118 0.38 -7.19 -5.13
C TYR A 118 1.11 -5.87 -4.84
N TYR A 119 0.45 -4.76 -5.13
CA TYR A 119 0.94 -3.41 -4.79
C TYR A 119 1.32 -3.30 -3.30
N SER A 120 0.51 -3.87 -2.41
CA SER A 120 0.77 -3.91 -0.97
C SER A 120 2.07 -4.61 -0.60
N ASP A 121 2.43 -5.69 -1.30
CA ASP A 121 3.68 -6.42 -1.06
C ASP A 121 4.89 -5.55 -1.39
N VAL A 122 4.80 -4.83 -2.52
CA VAL A 122 5.85 -3.90 -2.97
C VAL A 122 6.02 -2.74 -2.00
N VAL A 123 4.91 -2.06 -1.66
CA VAL A 123 4.93 -0.95 -0.70
C VAL A 123 5.44 -1.41 0.66
N GLY A 124 4.96 -2.55 1.15
CA GLY A 124 5.42 -3.16 2.40
C GLY A 124 6.94 -3.36 2.43
N LYS A 125 7.54 -3.81 1.33
CA LYS A 125 9.00 -4.00 1.24
C LYS A 125 9.79 -2.69 1.28
N PHE A 126 9.30 -1.62 0.67
CA PHE A 126 9.94 -0.30 0.78
C PHE A 126 9.83 0.29 2.18
N LEU A 127 8.77 -0.05 2.91
CA LEU A 127 8.53 0.44 4.26
C LEU A 127 9.32 -0.36 5.32
N THR A 128 9.69 -1.62 5.06
CA THR A 128 10.46 -2.47 6.00
C THR A 128 11.95 -2.14 6.09
N GLY A 129 12.46 -1.22 5.27
CA GLY A 129 13.89 -0.85 5.23
C GLY A 129 14.41 -0.03 6.41
N ASP A 130 13.57 0.74 7.08
CA ASP A 130 13.89 1.41 8.36
C ASP A 130 12.57 1.59 9.10
N SER A 131 12.38 0.77 10.14
CA SER A 131 11.29 0.86 11.11
C SER A 131 10.00 1.48 10.54
N LEU A 132 9.10 0.63 10.03
CA LEU A 132 7.69 1.03 9.96
C LEU A 132 7.37 1.67 11.31
N PRO A 133 6.87 2.90 11.36
CA PRO A 133 6.17 3.30 12.55
C PRO A 133 5.10 2.22 12.75
N SER A 134 5.24 1.43 13.80
CA SER A 134 4.26 0.39 14.09
C SER A 134 2.92 1.11 14.21
N ILE A 135 2.01 0.81 13.29
CA ILE A 135 0.66 1.34 13.43
C ILE A 135 0.14 0.81 14.75
N THR A 136 -0.17 1.68 15.67
CA THR A 136 -0.84 1.33 16.91
C THR A 136 -2.31 1.70 16.76
N PHE A 137 -3.16 0.78 17.17
CA PHE A 137 -4.59 0.98 17.23
C PHE A 137 -5.05 0.77 18.66
N SER A 138 -5.73 1.74 19.24
CA SER A 138 -6.30 1.59 20.59
C SER A 138 -7.70 2.18 20.69
N ALA A 139 -8.51 1.52 21.47
CA ALA A 139 -9.77 2.01 22.00
C ALA A 139 -9.64 2.04 23.52
N ASP A 140 -9.92 3.18 24.13
CA ASP A 140 -9.73 3.37 25.55
C ASP A 140 -11.04 3.77 26.23
N HIS A 141 -11.53 2.89 27.14
CA HIS A 141 -12.75 3.09 27.92
C HIS A 141 -13.94 3.55 27.06
N VAL A 142 -14.16 2.90 25.91
CA VAL A 142 -15.21 3.26 24.96
C VAL A 142 -16.58 2.82 25.48
N PHE A 143 -17.50 3.79 25.54
CA PHE A 143 -18.93 3.57 25.78
C PHE A 143 -19.71 4.08 24.57
N TYR A 144 -20.80 3.40 24.24
CA TYR A 144 -21.72 3.84 23.22
C TYR A 144 -23.17 3.59 23.61
N HIS A 145 -23.99 4.63 23.54
CA HIS A 145 -25.43 4.60 23.80
C HIS A 145 -26.18 5.05 22.54
N PHE A 146 -27.19 4.28 22.18
CA PHE A 146 -28.12 4.73 21.15
C PHE A 146 -28.91 5.96 21.59
N ARG A 147 -29.51 6.70 20.63
CA ARG A 147 -30.33 7.89 20.91
C ARG A 147 -31.49 7.63 21.88
N ASN A 148 -31.98 6.41 21.98
CA ASN A 148 -33.00 5.98 22.93
C ASN A 148 -32.46 5.67 24.33
N GLY A 149 -31.19 5.95 24.62
CA GLY A 149 -30.54 5.72 25.90
C GLY A 149 -30.08 4.26 26.15
N ARG A 150 -30.34 3.33 25.24
CA ARG A 150 -29.90 1.95 25.39
C ARG A 150 -28.38 1.84 25.23
N ALA A 151 -27.71 1.28 26.22
CA ALA A 151 -26.28 0.99 26.12
C ALA A 151 -26.01 -0.15 25.12
N ALA A 152 -25.09 0.08 24.19
CA ALA A 152 -24.62 -0.93 23.23
C ALA A 152 -23.17 -1.35 23.49
N LEU A 153 -22.31 -0.42 23.90
CA LEU A 153 -20.93 -0.71 24.29
C LEU A 153 -20.70 -0.17 25.70
N GLN A 154 -20.01 -0.97 26.49
CA GLN A 154 -19.73 -0.64 27.91
C GLN A 154 -18.28 -0.93 28.21
N ASN A 155 -17.49 0.14 28.44
CA ASN A 155 -16.12 0.06 28.90
C ASN A 155 -15.22 -0.85 28.02
N ILE A 156 -15.25 -0.67 26.71
CA ILE A 156 -14.43 -1.43 25.78
C ILE A 156 -13.04 -0.82 25.72
N SER A 157 -12.02 -1.62 26.01
CA SER A 157 -10.61 -1.22 25.83
C SER A 157 -9.88 -2.28 25.03
N ILE A 158 -9.18 -1.84 23.98
CA ILE A 158 -8.40 -2.68 23.06
C ILE A 158 -7.11 -1.91 22.77
N ALA A 159 -5.97 -2.57 22.77
CA ALA A 159 -4.70 -2.00 22.35
C ALA A 159 -3.92 -3.02 21.55
N GLU A 160 -3.67 -2.71 20.29
CA GLU A 160 -2.99 -3.63 19.37
C GLU A 160 -2.00 -2.89 18.47
N GLN A 161 -0.97 -3.63 18.05
CA GLN A 161 -0.01 -3.18 17.06
C GLN A 161 -0.36 -3.75 15.68
N GLY A 162 0.07 -3.08 14.63
CA GLY A 162 -0.13 -3.51 13.25
C GLY A 162 0.36 -4.93 12.96
N GLY A 163 -0.18 -5.54 11.90
CA GLY A 163 0.15 -6.90 11.48
C GLY A 163 -0.65 -8.00 12.18
N LYS A 164 -1.69 -7.67 12.94
CA LYS A 164 -2.55 -8.64 13.63
C LYS A 164 -3.93 -8.74 12.99
N LEU A 165 -4.51 -9.91 13.06
CA LEU A 165 -5.91 -10.20 12.75
C LEU A 165 -6.71 -10.30 14.05
N ILE A 166 -7.74 -9.47 14.19
CA ILE A 166 -8.59 -9.44 15.37
C ILE A 166 -9.98 -10.00 15.01
N GLY A 167 -10.39 -11.07 15.66
CA GLY A 167 -11.72 -11.66 15.49
C GLY A 167 -12.69 -11.16 16.55
N VAL A 168 -13.84 -10.59 16.14
CA VAL A 168 -14.92 -10.18 17.03
C VAL A 168 -16.05 -11.23 16.95
N MET A 169 -16.26 -11.97 18.04
CA MET A 169 -17.27 -13.03 18.11
C MET A 169 -18.36 -12.70 19.13
N GLY A 170 -19.55 -13.22 18.92
CA GLY A 170 -20.70 -13.04 19.81
C GLY A 170 -22.01 -13.32 19.11
N ALA A 171 -23.09 -13.54 19.91
CA ALA A 171 -24.44 -13.80 19.43
C ALA A 171 -24.98 -12.63 18.56
N SER A 172 -26.04 -12.88 17.78
CA SER A 172 -26.75 -11.80 17.09
C SER A 172 -27.25 -10.74 18.08
N GLY A 173 -27.10 -9.46 17.75
CA GLY A 173 -27.50 -8.36 18.63
C GLY A 173 -26.54 -8.06 19.79
N SER A 174 -25.38 -8.72 19.90
CA SER A 174 -24.38 -8.46 20.96
C SER A 174 -23.57 -7.16 20.79
N GLY A 175 -23.82 -6.37 19.74
CA GLY A 175 -23.14 -5.10 19.51
C GLY A 175 -21.91 -5.14 18.61
N LYS A 176 -21.61 -6.27 17.92
CA LYS A 176 -20.42 -6.40 17.06
C LYS A 176 -20.35 -5.34 15.97
N SER A 177 -21.45 -5.12 15.23
CA SER A 177 -21.50 -4.10 14.18
C SER A 177 -21.39 -2.69 14.76
N THR A 178 -21.99 -2.44 15.93
CA THR A 178 -21.86 -1.17 16.64
C THR A 178 -20.40 -0.93 17.05
N LEU A 179 -19.73 -1.96 17.56
CA LEU A 179 -18.31 -1.88 17.91
C LEU A 179 -17.48 -1.51 16.66
N LEU A 180 -17.65 -2.22 15.54
CA LEU A 180 -16.93 -1.94 14.31
C LEU A 180 -17.20 -0.52 13.80
N ASN A 181 -18.45 -0.02 13.86
CA ASN A 181 -18.79 1.33 13.45
C ASN A 181 -18.15 2.42 14.34
N VAL A 182 -17.99 2.16 15.62
CA VAL A 182 -17.27 3.07 16.52
C VAL A 182 -15.75 3.00 16.24
N LEU A 183 -15.21 1.81 16.04
CA LEU A 183 -13.79 1.61 15.81
C LEU A 183 -13.31 2.13 14.42
N ASN A 184 -14.20 2.18 13.43
CA ASN A 184 -13.87 2.69 12.09
C ASN A 184 -14.18 4.19 11.90
N GLY A 185 -14.70 4.88 12.92
CA GLY A 185 -15.02 6.30 12.87
C GLY A 185 -16.41 6.65 12.35
N THR A 186 -17.24 5.68 11.93
CA THR A 186 -18.60 5.92 11.44
C THR A 186 -19.54 6.44 12.54
N GLU A 187 -19.41 5.87 13.75
CA GLU A 187 -20.21 6.26 14.92
C GLU A 187 -19.30 6.82 16.01
N LYS A 188 -19.63 8.01 16.53
CA LYS A 188 -18.86 8.61 17.62
C LYS A 188 -19.20 7.98 18.97
N PRO A 189 -18.21 7.58 19.78
CA PRO A 189 -18.47 7.05 21.12
C PRO A 189 -19.14 8.08 22.02
N SER A 190 -19.96 7.62 22.95
CA SER A 190 -20.58 8.47 23.98
C SER A 190 -19.55 8.96 25.00
N SER A 191 -18.52 8.15 25.27
CA SER A 191 -17.33 8.50 26.04
C SER A 191 -16.20 7.52 25.71
N GLY A 192 -14.98 7.86 26.10
CA GLY A 192 -13.76 7.16 25.69
C GLY A 192 -13.22 7.71 24.37
N GLN A 193 -12.19 7.08 23.85
CA GLN A 193 -11.51 7.51 22.63
C GLN A 193 -11.05 6.31 21.80
N VAL A 194 -10.92 6.54 20.49
CA VAL A 194 -10.33 5.55 19.56
C VAL A 194 -9.16 6.23 18.87
N LEU A 195 -7.98 5.64 18.99
CA LEU A 195 -6.74 6.24 18.53
C LEU A 195 -6.05 5.36 17.47
N ILE A 196 -5.48 6.02 16.45
CA ILE A 196 -4.50 5.44 15.53
C ILE A 196 -3.22 6.27 15.66
N ASN A 197 -2.11 5.65 16.07
CA ASN A 197 -0.84 6.34 16.33
C ASN A 197 -1.03 7.57 17.22
N ASP A 198 -1.77 7.40 18.34
CA ASP A 198 -2.12 8.44 19.31
C ASP A 198 -3.00 9.59 18.77
N ILE A 199 -3.52 9.49 17.54
CA ILE A 199 -4.46 10.44 16.94
C ILE A 199 -5.89 9.94 17.15
N ASP A 200 -6.73 10.73 17.81
CA ASP A 200 -8.16 10.41 17.99
C ASP A 200 -8.91 10.56 16.66
N ILE A 201 -9.42 9.44 16.14
CA ILE A 201 -10.09 9.37 14.83
C ILE A 201 -11.42 10.13 14.77
N HIS A 202 -12.03 10.38 15.92
CA HIS A 202 -13.30 11.12 16.02
C HIS A 202 -13.12 12.63 16.23
N GLN A 203 -11.95 13.03 16.75
CA GLN A 203 -11.59 14.44 16.92
C GLN A 203 -10.85 15.00 15.70
N HIS A 204 -10.04 14.16 15.06
CA HIS A 204 -9.19 14.52 13.92
C HIS A 204 -9.38 13.56 12.73
N PRO A 205 -10.60 13.43 12.19
CA PRO A 205 -10.90 12.51 11.09
C PRO A 205 -10.08 12.82 9.83
N GLU A 206 -9.71 14.08 9.61
CA GLU A 206 -8.92 14.54 8.48
C GLU A 206 -7.49 13.96 8.48
N LEU A 207 -6.92 13.71 9.66
CA LEU A 207 -5.56 13.18 9.80
C LEU A 207 -5.47 11.66 9.56
N VAL A 208 -6.60 10.97 9.63
CA VAL A 208 -6.70 9.51 9.48
C VAL A 208 -7.49 9.11 8.23
N GLN A 209 -7.85 10.07 7.40
CA GLN A 209 -8.57 9.82 6.16
C GLN A 209 -7.77 8.88 5.23
N GLY A 210 -8.42 7.81 4.77
CA GLY A 210 -7.79 6.81 3.90
C GLY A 210 -6.91 5.77 4.61
N ILE A 211 -6.70 5.88 5.93
CA ILE A 211 -5.97 4.87 6.72
C ILE A 211 -6.87 3.67 7.01
N ILE A 212 -8.17 3.91 7.25
CA ILE A 212 -9.14 2.86 7.57
C ILE A 212 -9.90 2.48 6.32
N GLY A 213 -9.76 1.21 5.89
CA GLY A 213 -10.64 0.60 4.90
C GLY A 213 -11.78 -0.15 5.61
N TYR A 214 -13.02 0.05 5.16
CA TYR A 214 -14.19 -0.64 5.70
C TYR A 214 -14.89 -1.44 4.59
N ILE A 215 -15.13 -2.73 4.86
CA ILE A 215 -15.90 -3.61 3.99
C ILE A 215 -17.20 -3.91 4.71
N PRO A 216 -18.35 -3.39 4.25
CA PRO A 216 -19.65 -3.65 4.88
C PRO A 216 -20.11 -5.09 4.68
N GLN A 217 -21.12 -5.50 5.43
CA GLN A 217 -21.73 -6.82 5.33
C GLN A 217 -22.49 -7.01 4.02
N ASP A 218 -23.20 -5.96 3.59
CA ASP A 218 -23.93 -5.95 2.33
C ASP A 218 -22.98 -5.45 1.23
N ASP A 219 -23.06 -6.03 0.04
CA ASP A 219 -22.27 -5.53 -1.08
C ASP A 219 -22.74 -4.12 -1.47
N LEU A 220 -21.78 -3.30 -1.89
CA LEU A 220 -22.04 -1.95 -2.40
C LEU A 220 -21.93 -1.92 -3.93
N LEU A 221 -22.08 -3.06 -4.59
CA LEU A 221 -22.06 -3.17 -6.03
C LEU A 221 -23.29 -2.43 -6.59
N ILE A 222 -23.06 -1.59 -7.56
CA ILE A 222 -24.12 -0.94 -8.31
C ILE A 222 -24.57 -1.96 -9.36
N GLU A 223 -25.73 -2.57 -9.15
CA GLU A 223 -26.24 -3.67 -9.99
C GLU A 223 -26.40 -3.28 -11.47
N ASP A 224 -26.57 -1.99 -11.76
CA ASP A 224 -26.74 -1.46 -13.12
C ASP A 224 -25.40 -1.25 -13.87
N LEU A 225 -24.25 -1.43 -13.21
CA LEU A 225 -22.92 -1.29 -13.83
C LEU A 225 -22.39 -2.63 -14.34
N THR A 226 -21.68 -2.57 -15.44
CA THR A 226 -20.94 -3.73 -15.95
C THR A 226 -19.60 -3.88 -15.25
N VAL A 227 -18.95 -5.06 -15.40
CA VAL A 227 -17.60 -5.32 -14.85
C VAL A 227 -16.53 -4.35 -15.39
N PHE A 228 -16.82 -3.64 -16.49
CA PHE A 228 -15.91 -2.68 -17.11
C PHE A 228 -16.17 -1.22 -16.71
N GLU A 229 -17.24 -0.95 -16.00
CA GLU A 229 -17.62 0.37 -15.46
C GLU A 229 -17.35 0.45 -13.97
#